data_e839ea63cf8bd2a82d30b036e0a92254
#
_entry.id   e839ea63cf8bd2a82d30b036e0a92254
#
_cell.length_a   1.000
_cell.length_b   1.000
_cell.length_c   1.000
_cell.angle_alpha   90.00
_cell.angle_beta   90.00
_cell.angle_gamma   90.00
#
_symmetry.space_group_name_H-M   'P 1'
#
loop_
_entity.id
_entity.type
_entity.pdbx_description
1 polymer ?
#
loop_
_entity_poly.entity_id
_entity_poly.type
_entity_poly.pdbx_seq_one_letter_code
_entity_poly.pdbx_strand_id
1 'polypeptide(L)'
;NSRRVDAMKDFIDDAVKNGSNLIHGGSRHKDKGFFWEPTLIENINEGSKMMTEEIFGPILALFKFSDYDDVIEKANSLNYGLASYVYTTSEVLQEKMAKEIIAGGVSINTASPMHPEIPYGGIKESGIGYEGGIDAIYSFLHKKNINIV
;
A
#
# COMPACT_ATOMS: atom_id res chain seq x y z
N ASN A 1 2.65 -19.50 -3.41
CA ASN A 1 3.70 -20.45 -3.05
C ASN A 1 3.79 -20.62 -1.52
N SER A 2 4.53 -21.62 -1.04
CA SER A 2 4.63 -21.94 0.40
C SER A 2 5.18 -20.76 1.21
N ARG A 3 6.27 -20.14 0.76
CA ARG A 3 6.89 -19.01 1.46
C ARG A 3 5.88 -17.88 1.77
N ARG A 4 4.91 -17.64 0.85
CA ARG A 4 3.90 -16.61 1.07
C ARG A 4 2.87 -17.04 2.11
N VAL A 5 2.50 -18.31 2.13
CA VAL A 5 1.60 -18.87 3.17
C VAL A 5 2.27 -18.80 4.55
N ASP A 6 3.55 -19.15 4.64
CA ASP A 6 4.31 -19.08 5.89
C ASP A 6 4.42 -17.62 6.37
N ALA A 7 4.70 -16.68 5.45
CA ALA A 7 4.73 -15.25 5.78
C ALA A 7 3.38 -14.71 6.29
N MET A 8 2.24 -15.17 5.73
CA MET A 8 0.93 -14.78 6.25
C MET A 8 0.74 -15.23 7.70
N LYS A 9 1.16 -16.45 8.01
CA LYS A 9 1.12 -16.95 9.40
C LYS A 9 2.00 -16.09 10.32
N ASP A 10 3.21 -15.78 9.91
CA ASP A 10 4.14 -14.97 10.70
C ASP A 10 3.59 -13.57 11.00
N PHE A 11 2.95 -12.91 10.02
CA PHE A 11 2.29 -11.62 10.23
C PHE A 11 1.17 -11.70 11.25
N ILE A 12 0.32 -12.72 11.17
CA ILE A 12 -0.79 -12.89 12.13
C ILE A 12 -0.27 -13.21 13.53
N ASP A 13 0.69 -14.15 13.64
CA ASP A 13 1.27 -14.54 14.93
C ASP A 13 1.95 -13.33 15.61
N ASP A 14 2.71 -12.54 14.84
CA ASP A 14 3.34 -11.30 15.33
C ASP A 14 2.31 -10.29 15.82
N ALA A 15 1.29 -10.00 15.01
CA ALA A 15 0.27 -9.02 15.36
C ALA A 15 -0.53 -9.43 16.60
N VAL A 16 -0.96 -10.69 16.69
CA VAL A 16 -1.68 -11.22 17.86
C VAL A 16 -0.80 -11.21 19.10
N LYS A 17 0.47 -11.59 18.99
CA LYS A 17 1.43 -11.52 20.10
C LYS A 17 1.63 -10.09 20.61
N ASN A 18 1.53 -9.10 19.71
CA ASN A 18 1.62 -7.68 20.06
C ASN A 18 0.27 -7.06 20.47
N GLY A 19 -0.76 -7.88 20.69
CA GLY A 19 -2.04 -7.44 21.27
C GLY A 19 -3.11 -7.05 20.24
N SER A 20 -2.90 -7.33 18.96
CA SER A 20 -3.92 -7.10 17.93
C SER A 20 -5.05 -8.13 17.99
N ASN A 21 -6.24 -7.75 17.54
CA ASN A 21 -7.42 -8.59 17.54
C ASN A 21 -7.66 -9.21 16.16
N LEU A 22 -7.55 -10.52 16.05
CA LEU A 22 -7.97 -11.25 14.86
C LEU A 22 -9.49 -11.34 14.81
N ILE A 23 -10.11 -10.70 13.82
CA ILE A 23 -11.57 -10.63 13.67
C ILE A 23 -12.08 -11.76 12.80
N HIS A 24 -11.33 -12.10 11.72
CA HIS A 24 -11.76 -13.14 10.78
C HIS A 24 -10.54 -13.76 10.09
N GLY A 25 -10.64 -15.03 9.69
CA GLY A 25 -9.60 -15.74 8.95
C GLY A 25 -8.39 -16.06 9.82
N GLY A 26 -7.21 -15.84 9.29
CA GLY A 26 -5.94 -16.03 10.00
C GLY A 26 -5.34 -17.42 9.83
N SER A 27 -5.87 -18.25 8.95
CA SER A 27 -5.40 -19.62 8.74
C SER A 27 -5.36 -20.03 7.26
N ARG A 28 -4.70 -21.15 7.00
CA ARG A 28 -4.79 -21.80 5.68
C ARG A 28 -6.22 -22.30 5.45
N HIS A 29 -6.73 -22.01 4.26
CA HIS A 29 -8.08 -22.44 3.90
C HIS A 29 -8.20 -23.96 3.68
N LYS A 30 -7.12 -24.62 3.18
CA LYS A 30 -7.09 -26.05 2.88
C LYS A 30 -5.67 -26.60 3.08
N ASP A 31 -5.56 -27.91 3.34
CA ASP A 31 -4.28 -28.60 3.48
C ASP A 31 -3.49 -28.71 2.16
N LYS A 32 -4.17 -28.60 1.01
CA LYS A 32 -3.57 -28.65 -0.31
C LYS A 32 -3.57 -27.27 -0.97
N GLY A 33 -2.48 -26.97 -1.71
CA GLY A 33 -2.28 -25.72 -2.41
C GLY A 33 -1.78 -24.60 -1.49
N PHE A 34 -1.90 -23.37 -1.94
CA PHE A 34 -1.37 -22.17 -1.29
C PHE A 34 -2.48 -21.17 -0.97
N PHE A 35 -3.58 -21.68 -0.44
CA PHE A 35 -4.75 -20.88 -0.11
C PHE A 35 -4.67 -20.40 1.34
N TRP A 36 -4.95 -19.12 1.52
CA TRP A 36 -5.08 -18.47 2.81
C TRP A 36 -6.47 -17.85 2.90
N GLU A 37 -7.08 -17.89 4.07
CA GLU A 37 -8.38 -17.26 4.28
C GLU A 37 -8.27 -15.74 4.21
N PRO A 38 -9.23 -15.03 3.57
CA PRO A 38 -9.31 -13.59 3.72
C PRO A 38 -9.33 -13.25 5.21
N THR A 39 -8.39 -12.42 5.62
CA THR A 39 -8.11 -12.19 7.03
C THR A 39 -8.34 -10.73 7.37
N LEU A 40 -9.04 -10.49 8.49
CA LEU A 40 -9.28 -9.17 9.04
C LEU A 40 -8.71 -9.10 10.45
N ILE A 41 -7.87 -8.12 10.69
CA ILE A 41 -7.22 -7.88 11.98
C ILE A 41 -7.28 -6.41 12.34
N GLU A 42 -7.54 -6.08 13.60
CA GLU A 42 -7.68 -4.71 14.09
C GLU A 42 -6.79 -4.42 15.29
N ASN A 43 -6.72 -3.14 15.67
CA ASN A 43 -5.91 -2.65 16.78
C ASN A 43 -4.43 -3.05 16.64
N ILE A 44 -3.89 -2.86 15.43
CA ILE A 44 -2.48 -3.17 15.14
C ILE A 44 -1.57 -2.26 15.99
N ASN A 45 -0.66 -2.88 16.69
CA ASN A 45 0.35 -2.16 17.48
C ASN A 45 1.45 -1.62 16.55
N GLU A 46 1.99 -0.44 16.87
CA GLU A 46 3.07 0.21 16.10
C GLU A 46 4.34 -0.64 16.00
N GLY A 47 4.58 -1.53 16.96
CA GLY A 47 5.70 -2.47 16.93
C GLY A 47 5.47 -3.74 16.10
N SER A 48 4.29 -3.92 15.50
CA SER A 48 4.01 -5.08 14.66
C SER A 48 4.69 -4.99 13.30
N LYS A 49 5.10 -6.13 12.76
CA LYS A 49 5.62 -6.25 11.39
C LYS A 49 4.68 -5.68 10.34
N MET A 50 3.36 -5.75 10.57
CA MET A 50 2.35 -5.17 9.66
C MET A 50 2.47 -3.64 9.51
N MET A 51 3.19 -2.96 10.42
CA MET A 51 3.46 -1.53 10.35
C MET A 51 4.71 -1.18 9.55
N THR A 52 5.58 -2.12 9.27
CA THR A 52 6.90 -1.84 8.68
C THR A 52 7.20 -2.67 7.44
N GLU A 53 6.49 -3.78 7.24
CA GLU A 53 6.71 -4.70 6.14
C GLU A 53 5.47 -4.78 5.25
N GLU A 54 5.67 -4.95 3.94
CA GLU A 54 4.57 -5.12 3.00
C GLU A 54 3.86 -6.47 3.18
N ILE A 55 2.56 -6.42 3.50
CA ILE A 55 1.70 -7.60 3.58
C ILE A 55 1.27 -7.99 2.16
N PHE A 56 2.05 -8.77 1.47
CA PHE A 56 1.70 -9.22 0.12
C PHE A 56 0.79 -10.45 0.16
N GLY A 57 -0.47 -10.27 0.58
CA GLY A 57 -1.42 -11.37 0.78
C GLY A 57 -2.80 -10.91 1.25
N PRO A 58 -3.75 -11.84 1.45
CA PRO A 58 -5.16 -11.53 1.75
C PRO A 58 -5.38 -11.18 3.23
N ILE A 59 -4.62 -10.22 3.75
CA ILE A 59 -4.77 -9.71 5.12
C ILE A 59 -5.08 -8.21 5.03
N LEU A 60 -6.15 -7.78 5.67
CA LEU A 60 -6.51 -6.39 5.85
C LEU A 60 -6.29 -5.99 7.31
N ALA A 61 -5.35 -5.09 7.53
CA ALA A 61 -5.07 -4.50 8.83
C ALA A 61 -5.87 -3.21 9.00
N LEU A 62 -6.63 -3.10 10.09
CA LEU A 62 -7.47 -1.94 10.39
C LEU A 62 -6.85 -1.10 11.51
N PHE A 63 -6.79 0.18 11.25
CA PHE A 63 -6.31 1.19 12.20
C PHE A 63 -7.41 2.21 12.44
N LYS A 64 -7.57 2.60 13.70
CA LYS A 64 -8.36 3.77 14.05
C LYS A 64 -7.49 5.02 14.06
N PHE A 65 -8.06 6.13 13.67
CA PHE A 65 -7.45 7.45 13.83
C PHE A 65 -8.42 8.38 14.55
N SER A 66 -7.88 9.38 15.23
CA SER A 66 -8.66 10.31 16.07
C SER A 66 -9.07 11.56 15.29
N ASP A 67 -8.18 12.06 14.44
CA ASP A 67 -8.34 13.31 13.72
C ASP A 67 -7.52 13.31 12.41
N TYR A 68 -7.53 14.44 11.74
CA TYR A 68 -6.87 14.59 10.46
C TYR A 68 -5.34 14.43 10.53
N ASP A 69 -4.72 15.04 11.53
CA ASP A 69 -3.25 15.04 11.63
C ASP A 69 -2.73 13.62 11.95
N ASP A 70 -3.43 12.90 12.82
CA ASP A 70 -3.16 11.51 13.17
C ASP A 70 -3.23 10.58 11.94
N VAL A 71 -4.27 10.74 11.08
CA VAL A 71 -4.38 9.89 9.87
C VAL A 71 -3.30 10.21 8.84
N ILE A 72 -2.91 11.45 8.67
CA ILE A 72 -1.84 11.84 7.75
C ILE A 72 -0.48 11.36 8.23
N GLU A 73 -0.19 11.49 9.53
CA GLU A 73 1.03 10.96 10.13
C GLU A 73 1.12 9.45 9.89
N LYS A 74 0.07 8.69 10.22
CA LYS A 74 0.01 7.24 10.01
C LYS A 74 0.14 6.86 8.53
N ALA A 75 -0.57 7.54 7.64
CA ALA A 75 -0.51 7.25 6.19
C ALA A 75 0.90 7.47 5.61
N ASN A 76 1.65 8.41 6.15
CA ASN A 76 2.98 8.78 5.67
C ASN A 76 4.14 8.10 6.43
N SER A 77 3.87 7.34 7.49
CA SER A 77 4.88 6.77 8.39
C SER A 77 5.76 5.70 7.75
N LEU A 78 5.26 5.01 6.72
CA LEU A 78 5.99 3.92 6.07
C LEU A 78 7.04 4.43 5.08
N ASN A 79 8.08 3.61 4.87
CA ASN A 79 9.06 3.80 3.79
C ASN A 79 8.51 3.46 2.40
N TYR A 80 7.25 3.09 2.30
CA TYR A 80 6.57 2.79 1.05
C TYR A 80 5.62 3.92 0.66
N GLY A 81 5.36 4.06 -0.63
CA GLY A 81 4.43 5.05 -1.16
C GLY A 81 4.07 4.74 -2.61
N LEU A 82 3.30 3.68 -2.87
CA LEU A 82 2.84 3.36 -4.22
C LEU A 82 1.47 3.99 -4.47
N ALA A 83 0.45 3.57 -3.74
CA ALA A 83 -0.91 4.02 -3.92
C ALA A 83 -1.62 4.22 -2.58
N SER A 84 -2.46 5.23 -2.52
CA SER A 84 -3.37 5.50 -1.40
C SER A 84 -4.79 5.73 -1.91
N TYR A 85 -5.75 5.37 -1.08
CA TYR A 85 -7.17 5.46 -1.41
C TYR A 85 -7.89 6.21 -0.28
N VAL A 86 -8.57 7.29 -0.64
CA VAL A 86 -9.28 8.15 0.31
C VAL A 86 -10.76 8.16 -0.03
N TYR A 87 -11.60 7.94 0.97
CA TYR A 87 -13.06 8.02 0.83
C TYR A 87 -13.60 9.09 1.76
N THR A 88 -14.09 10.17 1.20
CA THR A 88 -14.69 11.29 1.95
C THR A 88 -15.65 12.09 1.07
N THR A 89 -16.71 12.61 1.66
CA THR A 89 -17.65 13.52 1.01
C THR A 89 -17.25 14.99 1.10
N SER A 90 -16.24 15.30 1.94
CA SER A 90 -15.74 16.68 2.12
C SER A 90 -14.74 17.05 1.03
N GLU A 91 -15.10 17.99 0.17
CA GLU A 91 -14.21 18.49 -0.89
C GLU A 91 -12.92 19.09 -0.32
N VAL A 92 -12.99 19.76 0.82
CA VAL A 92 -11.81 20.31 1.51
C VAL A 92 -10.83 19.20 1.92
N LEU A 93 -11.35 18.10 2.47
CA LEU A 93 -10.49 16.95 2.82
C LEU A 93 -9.96 16.22 1.59
N GLN A 94 -10.72 16.13 0.51
CA GLN A 94 -10.24 15.55 -0.75
C GLN A 94 -9.00 16.29 -1.25
N GLU A 95 -9.06 17.61 -1.36
CA GLU A 95 -7.93 18.42 -1.81
C GLU A 95 -6.73 18.35 -0.84
N LYS A 96 -7.01 18.42 0.46
CA LYS A 96 -5.96 18.42 1.47
C LYS A 96 -5.22 17.08 1.50
N MET A 97 -5.95 15.97 1.55
CA MET A 97 -5.36 14.63 1.54
C MET A 97 -4.63 14.31 0.25
N ALA A 98 -5.15 14.75 -0.91
CA ALA A 98 -4.47 14.56 -2.19
C ALA A 98 -3.09 15.25 -2.24
N LYS A 99 -2.89 16.31 -1.48
CA LYS A 99 -1.60 17.04 -1.42
C LYS A 99 -0.67 16.52 -0.33
N GLU A 100 -1.21 16.08 0.80
CA GLU A 100 -0.43 15.75 1.99
C GLU A 100 -0.07 14.27 2.11
N ILE A 101 -0.81 13.37 1.46
CA ILE A 101 -0.44 11.96 1.41
C ILE A 101 0.76 11.77 0.49
N ILE A 102 1.83 11.18 1.03
CA ILE A 102 3.09 10.94 0.33
C ILE A 102 3.05 9.56 -0.33
N ALA A 103 2.43 9.50 -1.51
CA ALA A 103 2.36 8.31 -2.35
C ALA A 103 2.49 8.70 -3.83
N GLY A 104 2.89 7.75 -4.67
CA GLY A 104 2.98 7.96 -6.12
C GLY A 104 1.62 8.16 -6.78
N GLY A 105 0.56 7.57 -6.21
CA GLY A 105 -0.83 7.80 -6.61
C GLY A 105 -1.75 7.96 -5.41
N VAL A 106 -2.64 8.95 -5.47
CA VAL A 106 -3.72 9.14 -4.48
C VAL A 106 -5.05 9.15 -5.20
N SER A 107 -5.89 8.16 -4.91
CA SER A 107 -7.21 8.01 -5.52
C SER A 107 -8.30 8.45 -4.54
N ILE A 108 -9.17 9.35 -4.99
CA ILE A 108 -10.25 9.91 -4.17
C ILE A 108 -11.58 9.29 -4.59
N ASN A 109 -12.29 8.67 -3.65
CA ASN A 109 -13.59 8.04 -3.82
C ASN A 109 -13.63 6.97 -4.94
N THR A 110 -12.49 6.36 -5.25
CA THR A 110 -12.38 5.27 -6.22
C THR A 110 -11.32 4.28 -5.80
N ALA A 111 -11.50 3.01 -6.14
CA ALA A 111 -10.52 1.96 -5.96
C ALA A 111 -9.67 1.70 -7.21
N SER A 112 -9.83 2.51 -8.27
CA SER A 112 -9.10 2.37 -9.53
C SER A 112 -8.01 3.45 -9.63
N PRO A 113 -6.75 3.11 -9.30
CA PRO A 113 -5.66 4.09 -9.31
C PRO A 113 -5.04 4.28 -10.69
N MET A 114 -5.32 3.37 -11.63
CA MET A 114 -4.64 3.34 -12.93
C MET A 114 -5.57 3.78 -14.07
N HIS A 115 -5.05 4.71 -14.85
CA HIS A 115 -5.59 5.09 -16.16
C HIS A 115 -4.43 5.09 -17.16
N PRO A 116 -4.61 4.59 -18.39
CA PRO A 116 -3.53 4.48 -19.36
C PRO A 116 -2.81 5.79 -19.67
N GLU A 117 -3.51 6.91 -19.54
CA GLU A 117 -3.01 8.25 -19.85
C GLU A 117 -2.27 8.91 -18.68
N ILE A 118 -2.35 8.34 -17.48
CA ILE A 118 -1.78 8.92 -16.26
C ILE A 118 -0.57 8.10 -15.81
N PRO A 119 0.57 8.74 -15.50
CA PRO A 119 1.72 8.04 -14.93
C PRO A 119 1.35 7.38 -13.60
N TYR A 120 1.73 6.12 -13.43
CA TYR A 120 1.57 5.37 -12.21
C TYR A 120 2.92 4.79 -11.79
N GLY A 121 3.37 5.08 -10.60
CA GLY A 121 4.64 4.60 -10.07
C GLY A 121 4.78 4.87 -8.59
N GLY A 122 5.70 4.15 -7.95
CA GLY A 122 6.00 4.30 -6.54
C GLY A 122 7.00 5.41 -6.26
N ILE A 123 6.99 5.85 -5.01
CA ILE A 123 8.03 6.69 -4.42
C ILE A 123 8.61 5.98 -3.21
N LYS A 124 9.64 6.53 -2.61
CA LYS A 124 10.38 5.92 -1.50
C LYS A 124 10.85 4.50 -1.90
N GLU A 125 10.69 3.49 -1.03
CA GLU A 125 11.08 2.09 -1.29
C GLU A 125 10.10 1.31 -2.17
N SER A 126 8.97 1.91 -2.56
CA SER A 126 8.02 1.27 -3.49
C SER A 126 8.55 1.15 -4.91
N GLY A 127 9.60 1.88 -5.26
CA GLY A 127 10.30 1.68 -6.52
C GLY A 127 10.64 2.97 -7.27
N ILE A 128 11.21 2.79 -8.47
CA ILE A 128 11.69 3.85 -9.35
C ILE A 128 11.06 3.65 -10.72
N GLY A 129 10.63 4.76 -11.35
CA GLY A 129 10.02 4.77 -12.68
C GLY A 129 8.51 4.74 -12.65
N TYR A 130 7.93 4.85 -13.85
CA TYR A 130 6.49 4.99 -14.04
C TYR A 130 6.00 4.07 -15.16
N GLU A 131 4.78 3.56 -14.98
CA GLU A 131 3.96 2.93 -16.01
C GLU A 131 2.84 3.90 -16.41
N GLY A 132 2.27 3.72 -17.60
CA GLY A 132 1.22 4.60 -18.12
C GLY A 132 1.71 6.01 -18.46
N GLY A 133 0.84 6.78 -19.10
CA GLY A 133 1.16 8.12 -19.55
C GLY A 133 2.35 8.20 -20.52
N ILE A 134 2.74 9.41 -20.86
CA ILE A 134 3.88 9.66 -21.74
C ILE A 134 5.22 9.34 -21.05
N ASP A 135 5.26 9.42 -19.73
CA ASP A 135 6.48 9.23 -18.95
C ASP A 135 7.00 7.79 -19.02
N ALA A 136 6.11 6.80 -19.20
CA ALA A 136 6.48 5.40 -19.36
C ALA A 136 7.40 5.19 -20.56
N ILE A 137 7.23 5.96 -21.63
CA ILE A 137 8.02 5.85 -22.87
C ILE A 137 9.50 6.14 -22.60
N TYR A 138 9.79 7.07 -21.71
CA TYR A 138 11.18 7.45 -21.39
C TYR A 138 12.00 6.31 -20.78
N SER A 139 11.35 5.35 -20.14
CA SER A 139 11.99 4.15 -19.60
C SER A 139 12.53 3.20 -20.69
N PHE A 140 12.05 3.34 -21.92
CA PHE A 140 12.44 2.52 -23.08
C PHE A 140 13.31 3.28 -24.08
N LEU A 141 13.72 4.51 -23.78
CA LEU A 141 14.50 5.37 -24.66
C LEU A 141 15.86 5.67 -24.09
N HIS A 142 16.84 5.81 -25.00
CA HIS A 142 18.15 6.34 -24.67
C HIS A 142 18.29 7.78 -25.17
N LYS A 143 18.76 8.67 -24.30
CA LYS A 143 19.15 10.03 -24.71
C LYS A 143 20.49 9.98 -25.40
N LYS A 144 20.59 10.54 -26.63
CA LYS A 144 21.83 10.66 -27.39
C LYS A 144 22.10 12.12 -27.71
N ASN A 145 23.28 12.60 -27.34
CA ASN A 145 23.75 13.90 -27.78
C ASN A 145 24.54 13.75 -29.10
N ILE A 146 24.21 14.57 -30.09
CA ILE A 146 24.90 14.62 -31.38
C ILE A 146 25.37 16.07 -31.56
N ASN A 147 26.67 16.28 -31.63
CA ASN A 147 27.27 17.57 -31.94
C ASN A 147 27.98 17.46 -33.30
N ILE A 148 27.62 18.32 -34.25
CA ILE A 148 28.22 18.42 -35.57
C ILE A 148 28.79 19.83 -35.67
N VAL A 149 30.09 19.94 -35.85
CA VAL A 149 30.83 21.19 -36.03
C VAL A 149 31.07 21.41 -37.50
#